data_05eb0338fb3e93d7bcb1d6cc6336368c
#
_entry.id   05eb0338fb3e93d7bcb1d6cc6336368c
#
_cell.length_a   1.000
_cell.length_b   1.000
_cell.length_c   1.000
_cell.angle_alpha   90.00
_cell.angle_beta   90.00
_cell.angle_gamma   90.00
#
_symmetry.space_group_name_H-M   'P 1'
#
loop_
_entity.id
_entity.type
_entity.pdbx_description
1 polymer ?
#
loop_
_entity_poly.entity_id
_entity_poly.type
_entity_poly.pdbx_seq_one_letter_code
_entity_poly.pdbx_strand_id
1 'polypeptide(L)'
;MPEPYLAISVVMMPRDANPNASAAGGSYPAYSTVFGGVILSHIDLAGAVAARREVQLRGGDTAAVIVTVAVNRVEFKRPVLVGDVVKFYAWPVRFGRTSITMRVDVVAERGGEVVPVTEAEVVYVGTDASTPGHRPTPLGLPAAP
;
A
#
# COMPACT_ATOMS: atom_id res chain seq x y z
N MET A 1 -7.99 4.68 18.46
CA MET A 1 -7.67 4.16 17.12
C MET A 1 -6.98 5.25 16.32
N PRO A 2 -5.86 4.94 15.67
CA PRO A 2 -5.26 5.90 14.76
C PRO A 2 -6.22 6.23 13.62
N GLU A 3 -6.23 7.49 13.20
CA GLU A 3 -7.04 7.88 12.06
C GLU A 3 -6.41 7.40 10.75
N PRO A 4 -7.22 6.90 9.81
CA PRO A 4 -6.72 6.53 8.49
C PRO A 4 -6.09 7.75 7.80
N TYR A 5 -4.90 7.55 7.26
CA TYR A 5 -4.19 8.55 6.49
C TYR A 5 -4.32 8.25 5.00
N LEU A 6 -4.79 9.20 4.22
CA LEU A 6 -4.82 9.05 2.76
C LEU A 6 -3.40 9.17 2.23
N ALA A 7 -2.75 8.02 2.00
CA ALA A 7 -1.37 7.98 1.57
C ALA A 7 -1.22 8.20 0.06
N ILE A 8 -2.14 7.64 -0.73
CA ILE A 8 -2.11 7.72 -2.20
C ILE A 8 -3.54 7.90 -2.72
N SER A 9 -3.69 8.76 -3.71
CA SER A 9 -4.88 8.88 -4.52
C SER A 9 -4.44 8.95 -5.98
N VAL A 10 -4.90 8.03 -6.82
CA VAL A 10 -4.40 7.90 -8.19
C VAL A 10 -5.50 7.47 -9.15
N VAL A 11 -5.48 8.02 -10.36
CA VAL A 11 -6.37 7.58 -11.43
C VAL A 11 -5.75 6.38 -12.13
N MET A 12 -6.52 5.32 -12.33
CA MET A 12 -6.09 4.15 -13.09
C MET A 12 -6.11 4.45 -14.58
N MET A 13 -4.96 4.32 -15.21
CA MET A 13 -4.73 4.68 -16.60
C MET A 13 -4.86 3.45 -17.50
N PRO A 14 -5.02 3.62 -18.83
CA PRO A 14 -5.04 2.49 -19.75
C PRO A 14 -3.85 1.55 -19.65
N ARG A 15 -2.64 2.08 -19.35
CA ARG A 15 -1.43 1.26 -19.13
C ARG A 15 -1.53 0.32 -17.94
N ASP A 16 -2.46 0.58 -17.01
CA ASP A 16 -2.68 -0.25 -15.83
C ASP A 16 -3.64 -1.40 -16.08
N ALA A 17 -4.20 -1.48 -17.29
CA ALA A 17 -5.18 -2.51 -17.65
C ALA A 17 -4.59 -3.91 -17.58
N ASN A 18 -5.45 -4.87 -17.25
CA ASN A 18 -5.08 -6.27 -17.24
C ASN A 18 -4.69 -6.71 -18.67
N PRO A 19 -3.47 -7.23 -18.87
CA PRO A 19 -3.01 -7.61 -20.21
C PRO A 19 -3.84 -8.72 -20.85
N ASN A 20 -4.53 -9.53 -20.05
CA ASN A 20 -5.40 -10.59 -20.56
C ASN A 20 -6.64 -10.04 -21.28
N ALA A 21 -7.01 -8.79 -21.06
CA ALA A 21 -8.13 -8.16 -21.74
C ALA A 21 -7.91 -8.04 -23.26
N SER A 22 -6.66 -7.96 -23.71
CA SER A 22 -6.31 -7.83 -25.12
C SER A 22 -6.49 -9.14 -25.91
N ALA A 23 -6.59 -10.28 -25.24
CA ALA A 23 -6.76 -11.59 -25.91
C ALA A 23 -8.12 -11.72 -26.62
N ALA A 24 -9.08 -10.87 -26.35
CA ALA A 24 -10.44 -10.93 -26.89
C ALA A 24 -10.64 -10.03 -28.12
N GLY A 25 -9.64 -9.85 -28.98
CA GLY A 25 -9.83 -9.16 -30.26
C GLY A 25 -9.04 -7.88 -30.47
N GLY A 26 -7.97 -7.66 -29.74
CA GLY A 26 -6.99 -6.60 -30.04
C GLY A 26 -7.32 -5.21 -29.55
N SER A 27 -8.46 -4.98 -28.91
CA SER A 27 -8.79 -3.69 -28.29
C SER A 27 -9.27 -3.91 -26.86
N TYR A 28 -8.91 -2.97 -25.97
CA TYR A 28 -9.37 -3.01 -24.59
C TYR A 28 -10.83 -2.59 -24.51
N PRO A 29 -11.69 -3.35 -23.81
CA PRO A 29 -13.06 -2.91 -23.55
C PRO A 29 -13.07 -1.59 -22.76
N ALA A 30 -14.17 -0.83 -22.88
CA ALA A 30 -14.31 0.46 -22.25
C ALA A 30 -14.13 0.43 -20.72
N TYR A 31 -14.41 -0.70 -20.08
CA TYR A 31 -14.29 -0.88 -18.63
C TYR A 31 -13.32 -2.02 -18.31
N SER A 32 -12.13 -1.96 -18.89
CA SER A 32 -11.09 -2.96 -18.60
C SER A 32 -10.73 -2.94 -17.13
N THR A 33 -10.54 -4.14 -16.57
CA THR A 33 -10.05 -4.28 -15.20
C THR A 33 -8.58 -3.90 -15.13
N VAL A 34 -8.16 -3.42 -13.97
CA VAL A 34 -6.77 -3.11 -13.67
C VAL A 34 -6.04 -4.37 -13.24
N PHE A 35 -4.80 -4.52 -13.70
CA PHE A 35 -3.94 -5.63 -13.30
C PHE A 35 -3.71 -5.60 -11.78
N GLY A 36 -3.90 -6.77 -11.12
CA GLY A 36 -3.78 -6.86 -9.67
C GLY A 36 -2.43 -6.42 -9.12
N GLY A 37 -1.34 -6.66 -9.87
CA GLY A 37 -0.01 -6.23 -9.48
C GLY A 37 0.15 -4.71 -9.37
N VAL A 38 -0.62 -3.95 -10.14
CA VAL A 38 -0.65 -2.47 -10.00
C VAL A 38 -1.18 -2.08 -8.64
N ILE A 39 -2.29 -2.68 -8.21
CA ILE A 39 -2.87 -2.40 -6.89
C ILE A 39 -1.93 -2.86 -5.77
N LEU A 40 -1.32 -4.04 -5.91
CA LEU A 40 -0.37 -4.55 -4.92
C LEU A 40 0.83 -3.61 -4.74
N SER A 41 1.38 -3.09 -5.84
CA SER A 41 2.51 -2.15 -5.77
C SER A 41 2.13 -0.86 -5.06
N HIS A 42 0.91 -0.36 -5.29
CA HIS A 42 0.42 0.84 -4.61
C HIS A 42 0.10 0.58 -3.14
N ILE A 43 -0.38 -0.61 -2.78
CA ILE A 43 -0.57 -1.01 -1.38
C ILE A 43 0.77 -0.94 -0.64
N ASP A 44 1.81 -1.52 -1.21
CA ASP A 44 3.14 -1.51 -0.62
C ASP A 44 3.67 -0.07 -0.48
N LEU A 45 3.55 0.72 -1.53
CA LEU A 45 3.98 2.11 -1.51
C LEU A 45 3.20 2.95 -0.49
N ALA A 46 1.89 2.80 -0.44
CA ALA A 46 1.02 3.52 0.51
C ALA A 46 1.38 3.18 1.96
N GLY A 47 1.57 1.91 2.25
CA GLY A 47 2.00 1.45 3.56
C GLY A 47 3.35 2.03 3.95
N ALA A 48 4.31 2.05 3.02
CA ALA A 48 5.64 2.61 3.24
C ALA A 48 5.60 4.12 3.51
N VAL A 49 4.81 4.86 2.72
CA VAL A 49 4.63 6.32 2.93
C VAL A 49 4.07 6.58 4.32
N ALA A 50 3.04 5.86 4.71
CA ALA A 50 2.40 6.04 6.01
C ALA A 50 3.30 5.58 7.16
N ALA A 51 4.07 4.50 6.97
CA ALA A 51 5.02 4.02 7.98
C ALA A 51 6.12 5.05 8.25
N ARG A 52 6.68 5.63 7.20
CA ARG A 52 7.69 6.69 7.34
C ARG A 52 7.11 7.91 8.07
N ARG A 53 5.88 8.27 7.76
CA ARG A 53 5.17 9.35 8.44
C ARG A 53 5.05 9.06 9.93
N GLU A 54 4.67 7.84 10.32
CA GLU A 54 4.56 7.45 11.72
C GLU A 54 5.90 7.54 12.45
N VAL A 55 6.99 7.09 11.83
CA VAL A 55 8.33 7.20 12.41
C VAL A 55 8.68 8.66 12.68
N GLN A 56 8.41 9.56 11.72
CA GLN A 56 8.66 10.99 11.89
C GLN A 56 7.82 11.61 12.99
N LEU A 57 6.51 11.35 13.01
CA LEU A 57 5.57 11.96 13.94
C LEU A 57 5.81 11.49 15.39
N ARG A 58 6.32 10.29 15.57
CA ARG A 58 6.53 9.70 16.89
C ARG A 58 7.96 9.80 17.39
N GLY A 59 8.81 10.53 16.68
CA GLY A 59 10.20 10.76 17.07
C GLY A 59 11.09 9.53 16.95
N GLY A 60 10.77 8.59 16.04
CA GLY A 60 11.57 7.42 15.77
C GLY A 60 12.81 7.73 14.92
N ASP A 61 13.54 6.67 14.59
CA ASP A 61 14.79 6.78 13.82
C ASP A 61 14.49 7.01 12.32
N THR A 62 14.56 8.28 11.91
CA THR A 62 14.32 8.67 10.52
C THR A 62 15.47 8.31 9.57
N ALA A 63 16.62 7.88 10.10
CA ALA A 63 17.74 7.40 9.28
C ALA A 63 17.59 5.94 8.87
N ALA A 64 16.72 5.18 9.55
CA ALA A 64 16.47 3.80 9.19
C ALA A 64 15.80 3.72 7.82
N VAL A 65 16.26 2.77 7.00
CA VAL A 65 15.62 2.46 5.72
C VAL A 65 14.58 1.38 5.94
N ILE A 66 13.34 1.69 5.61
CA ILE A 66 12.21 0.78 5.80
C ILE A 66 12.12 -0.13 4.58
N VAL A 67 12.12 -1.45 4.81
CA VAL A 67 11.96 -2.45 3.75
C VAL A 67 10.75 -3.32 4.03
N THR A 68 10.07 -3.72 2.97
CA THR A 68 8.90 -4.59 3.05
C THR A 68 9.36 -6.03 3.30
N VAL A 69 8.79 -6.67 4.32
CA VAL A 69 9.11 -8.07 4.61
C VAL A 69 7.90 -9.00 4.44
N ALA A 70 6.68 -8.48 4.49
CA ALA A 70 5.49 -9.29 4.29
C ALA A 70 4.32 -8.43 3.85
N VAL A 71 3.51 -9.00 2.97
CA VAL A 71 2.17 -8.49 2.64
C VAL A 71 1.22 -9.62 2.96
N ASN A 72 0.36 -9.40 3.94
CA ASN A 72 -0.52 -10.45 4.44
C ASN A 72 -1.86 -10.40 3.73
N ARG A 73 -2.19 -11.52 3.17
CA ARG A 73 -3.47 -11.93 2.61
C ARG A 73 -4.26 -10.79 1.95
N VAL A 74 -4.02 -10.59 0.67
CA VAL A 74 -4.77 -9.63 -0.14
C VAL A 74 -5.80 -10.39 -0.95
N GLU A 75 -7.08 -10.07 -0.73
CA GLU A 75 -8.17 -10.59 -1.54
C GLU A 75 -8.86 -9.42 -2.22
N PHE A 76 -8.96 -9.48 -3.54
CA PHE A 76 -9.67 -8.46 -4.29
C PHE A 76 -11.16 -8.78 -4.28
N LYS A 77 -11.92 -8.03 -3.47
CA LYS A 77 -13.36 -8.22 -3.30
C LYS A 77 -14.15 -7.67 -4.47
N ARG A 78 -13.63 -6.65 -5.12
CA ARG A 78 -14.21 -5.98 -6.27
C ARG A 78 -13.11 -5.63 -7.28
N PRO A 79 -13.39 -5.70 -8.58
CA PRO A 79 -12.42 -5.27 -9.58
C PRO A 79 -12.24 -3.75 -9.56
N VAL A 80 -11.04 -3.32 -9.87
CA VAL A 80 -10.73 -1.92 -10.18
C VAL A 80 -10.76 -1.79 -11.69
N LEU A 81 -11.36 -0.71 -12.18
CA LEU A 81 -11.49 -0.45 -13.61
C LEU A 81 -10.60 0.72 -14.02
N VAL A 82 -10.16 0.69 -15.26
CA VAL A 82 -9.48 1.84 -15.88
C VAL A 82 -10.41 3.05 -15.80
N GLY A 83 -9.88 4.18 -15.36
CA GLY A 83 -10.64 5.40 -15.11
C GLY A 83 -11.07 5.59 -13.66
N ASP A 84 -11.02 4.57 -12.83
CA ASP A 84 -11.33 4.73 -11.41
C ASP A 84 -10.31 5.62 -10.73
N VAL A 85 -10.76 6.40 -9.75
CA VAL A 85 -9.88 7.05 -8.77
C VAL A 85 -9.72 6.10 -7.61
N VAL A 86 -8.51 5.61 -7.37
CA VAL A 86 -8.23 4.65 -6.31
C VAL A 86 -7.53 5.34 -5.17
N LYS A 87 -8.06 5.14 -3.97
CA LYS A 87 -7.54 5.75 -2.75
C LYS A 87 -7.04 4.67 -1.81
N PHE A 88 -5.85 4.91 -1.27
CA PHE A 88 -5.15 3.99 -0.37
C PHE A 88 -5.01 4.69 0.98
N TYR A 89 -5.79 4.22 1.96
CA TYR A 89 -5.75 4.70 3.33
C TYR A 89 -4.90 3.77 4.17
N ALA A 90 -4.05 4.32 5.01
CA ALA A 90 -3.17 3.51 5.84
C ALA A 90 -3.11 4.04 7.27
N TRP A 91 -2.90 3.11 8.22
CA TRP A 91 -2.67 3.44 9.61
C TRP A 91 -1.89 2.33 10.30
N PRO A 92 -1.14 2.64 11.38
CA PRO A 92 -0.38 1.62 12.08
C PRO A 92 -1.27 0.73 12.93
N VAL A 93 -0.97 -0.57 12.96
CA VAL A 93 -1.68 -1.54 13.80
C VAL A 93 -0.78 -2.19 14.82
N ARG A 94 0.54 -2.19 14.61
CA ARG A 94 1.48 -2.76 15.57
C ARG A 94 2.87 -2.18 15.38
N PHE A 95 3.56 -1.90 16.51
CA PHE A 95 4.96 -1.54 16.52
C PHE A 95 5.76 -2.65 17.19
N GLY A 96 6.73 -3.22 16.45
CA GLY A 96 7.76 -4.07 17.00
C GLY A 96 9.03 -3.26 17.29
N ARG A 97 10.07 -3.93 17.79
CA ARG A 97 11.35 -3.26 18.05
C ARG A 97 11.98 -2.71 16.77
N THR A 98 11.99 -3.52 15.71
CA THR A 98 12.57 -3.17 14.41
C THR A 98 11.50 -3.06 13.32
N SER A 99 10.24 -3.34 13.65
CA SER A 99 9.16 -3.47 12.66
C SER A 99 8.02 -2.52 12.92
N ILE A 100 7.29 -2.25 11.85
CA ILE A 100 6.01 -1.56 11.91
C ILE A 100 5.04 -2.28 10.98
N THR A 101 3.85 -2.59 11.48
CA THR A 101 2.79 -3.20 10.68
C THR A 101 1.74 -2.14 10.38
N MET A 102 1.48 -1.94 9.10
CA MET A 102 0.49 -0.99 8.60
C MET A 102 -0.72 -1.74 8.06
N ARG A 103 -1.91 -1.24 8.34
CA ARG A 103 -3.12 -1.61 7.62
C ARG A 103 -3.27 -0.68 6.43
N VAL A 104 -3.63 -1.23 5.28
CA VAL A 104 -3.95 -0.45 4.07
C VAL A 104 -5.34 -0.86 3.60
N ASP A 105 -6.24 0.11 3.51
CA ASP A 105 -7.56 -0.08 2.91
C ASP A 105 -7.59 0.60 1.56
N VAL A 106 -8.14 -0.08 0.57
CA VAL A 106 -8.21 0.37 -0.82
C VAL A 106 -9.66 0.52 -1.23
N VAL A 107 -10.01 1.70 -1.70
CA VAL A 107 -11.33 1.98 -2.26
C VAL A 107 -11.19 2.58 -3.65
N ALA A 108 -12.16 2.33 -4.52
CA ALA A 108 -12.24 2.94 -5.84
C ALA A 108 -13.45 3.88 -5.89
N GLU A 109 -13.27 5.03 -6.50
CA GLU A 109 -14.36 5.95 -6.79
C GLU A 109 -14.70 5.87 -8.28
N ARG A 110 -15.96 5.58 -8.55
CA ARG A 110 -16.46 5.36 -9.91
C ARG A 110 -17.86 5.94 -10.04
N GLY A 111 -17.98 6.99 -10.83
CA GLY A 111 -19.28 7.62 -11.09
C GLY A 111 -20.00 8.10 -9.83
N GLY A 112 -19.26 8.62 -8.86
CA GLY A 112 -19.82 9.08 -7.59
C GLY A 112 -20.02 7.97 -6.55
N GLU A 113 -19.79 6.71 -6.90
CA GLU A 113 -19.84 5.59 -5.96
C GLU A 113 -18.46 5.30 -5.38
N VAL A 114 -18.44 4.88 -4.12
CA VAL A 114 -17.24 4.39 -3.45
C VAL A 114 -17.33 2.86 -3.37
N VAL A 115 -16.38 2.19 -4.00
CA VAL A 115 -16.36 0.73 -4.11
C VAL A 115 -15.22 0.20 -3.25
N PRO A 116 -15.49 -0.57 -2.18
CA PRO A 116 -14.42 -1.24 -1.42
C PRO A 116 -13.74 -2.28 -2.30
N VAL A 117 -12.42 -2.19 -2.41
CA VAL A 117 -11.64 -3.08 -3.27
C VAL A 117 -10.98 -4.19 -2.46
N THR A 118 -10.15 -3.80 -1.51
CA THR A 118 -9.40 -4.75 -0.68
C THR A 118 -8.85 -4.07 0.57
N GLU A 119 -8.28 -4.90 1.41
CA GLU A 119 -7.55 -4.49 2.59
C GLU A 119 -6.34 -5.40 2.75
N ALA A 120 -5.27 -4.90 3.34
CA ALA A 120 -4.05 -5.66 3.56
C ALA A 120 -3.33 -5.18 4.81
N GLU A 121 -2.53 -6.06 5.40
CA GLU A 121 -1.53 -5.67 6.38
C GLU A 121 -0.16 -5.84 5.76
N VAL A 122 0.67 -4.83 5.86
CA VAL A 122 2.02 -4.83 5.33
C VAL A 122 3.00 -4.65 6.49
N VAL A 123 3.99 -5.52 6.57
CA VAL A 123 5.01 -5.47 7.61
C VAL A 123 6.30 -4.92 7.02
N TYR A 124 6.80 -3.86 7.65
CA TYR A 124 8.05 -3.22 7.29
C TYR A 124 9.06 -3.39 8.41
N VAL A 125 10.33 -3.53 8.06
CA VAL A 125 11.43 -3.60 9.01
C VAL A 125 12.37 -2.44 8.73
N GLY A 126 12.77 -1.72 9.79
CA GLY A 126 13.81 -0.72 9.71
C GLY A 126 15.16 -1.40 9.55
N THR A 127 15.96 -0.92 8.62
CA THR A 127 17.29 -1.46 8.35
C THR A 127 18.33 -0.36 8.37
N ASP A 128 19.57 -0.77 8.68
CA ASP A 128 20.72 0.11 8.62
C ASP A 128 21.45 -0.11 7.30
N ALA A 129 21.27 0.85 6.37
CA ALA A 129 21.87 0.76 5.04
C ALA A 129 23.40 0.87 5.04
N SER A 130 24.02 1.31 6.15
CA SER A 130 25.47 1.37 6.29
C SER A 130 26.08 0.01 6.57
N THR A 131 25.27 -1.00 6.90
CA THR A 131 25.74 -2.36 7.18
C THR A 131 25.61 -3.25 5.94
N PRO A 132 26.55 -4.21 5.74
CA PRO A 132 26.38 -5.20 4.69
C PRO A 132 25.10 -6.02 4.92
N GLY A 133 24.26 -6.14 3.85
CA GLY A 133 23.01 -6.86 3.93
C GLY A 133 21.90 -6.12 4.64
N HIS A 134 22.05 -4.83 4.92
CA HIS A 134 21.02 -4.00 5.55
C HIS A 134 20.44 -4.64 6.81
N ARG A 135 21.21 -4.70 7.89
CA ARG A 135 20.79 -5.33 9.14
C ARG A 135 19.59 -4.61 9.76
N PRO A 136 18.65 -5.36 10.37
CA PRO A 136 17.56 -4.74 11.11
C PRO A 136 18.07 -3.80 12.19
N THR A 137 17.41 -2.66 12.34
CA THR A 137 17.73 -1.65 13.35
C THR A 137 16.46 -1.22 14.06
N PRO A 138 16.53 -0.88 15.37
CA PRO A 138 15.36 -0.39 16.08
C PRO A 138 14.82 0.89 15.47
N LEU A 139 13.48 0.97 15.37
CA LEU A 139 12.80 2.16 14.84
C LEU A 139 12.56 3.22 15.92
N GLY A 140 12.71 2.87 17.19
CA GLY A 140 12.50 3.83 18.29
C GLY A 140 11.04 4.26 18.45
N LEU A 141 10.10 3.41 18.10
CA LEU A 141 8.68 3.68 18.22
C LEU A 141 8.15 3.30 19.60
N PRO A 142 7.03 3.90 20.05
CA PRO A 142 6.39 3.50 21.30
C PRO A 142 5.88 2.07 21.23
N ALA A 143 5.47 1.50 22.36
CA ALA A 143 5.04 0.10 22.45
C ALA A 143 3.74 -0.17 21.68
N ALA A 144 2.91 0.85 21.44
CA ALA A 144 1.65 0.72 20.71
C ALA A 144 1.34 1.99 19.93
N PRO A 145 0.65 1.85 18.82
CA PRO A 145 0.20 2.99 18.03
C PRO A 145 -0.76 3.91 18.77
#